data_c50b3c8c6e1579fcf4dd3c6fe0b0656d
#
_entry.id   c50b3c8c6e1579fcf4dd3c6fe0b0656d
#
_cell.length_a   1.000
_cell.length_b   1.000
_cell.length_c   1.000
_cell.angle_alpha   90.00
_cell.angle_beta   90.00
_cell.angle_gamma   90.00
#
_symmetry.space_group_name_H-M   'P 1'
#
loop_
_entity.id
_entity.type
_entity.pdbx_description
1 polymer ?
#
loop_
_entity_poly.entity_id
_entity_poly.type
_entity_poly.pdbx_seq_one_letter_code
_entity_poly.pdbx_strand_id
1 'polypeptide(L)'
;MKKYSKWIVCLMMACMMFSSTAYALFGGHVENPDAILKDLKSHPEAYIRYGGMSTGFSFYIEKASVDVQKYAPPEYVIAVRKIIHGDNGMINEYHREDIYEDSILRFAYDYTTRNMFVEKKDENGNIVWQYLDPSKADDYEYYHNGLQQMLSAGECAFYLAYNMSFYDQPVSYAFRKYLNEL
;
A
#
# COMPACT_ATOMS: atom_id res chain seq x y z
N MET A 1 5.34 -41.91 32.33
CA MET A 1 4.73 -40.56 32.16
C MET A 1 5.68 -39.47 31.64
N LYS A 2 6.84 -39.75 31.04
CA LYS A 2 7.79 -38.71 30.55
C LYS A 2 7.87 -38.51 29.01
N LYS A 3 7.10 -39.28 28.24
CA LYS A 3 7.16 -39.19 26.75
C LYS A 3 6.23 -38.13 26.12
N TYR A 4 5.16 -37.76 26.80
CA TYR A 4 4.18 -36.81 26.28
C TYR A 4 4.56 -35.34 26.45
N SER A 5 5.45 -35.03 27.38
CA SER A 5 5.92 -33.67 27.67
C SER A 5 6.70 -33.04 26.46
N LYS A 6 7.48 -33.84 25.73
CA LYS A 6 8.28 -33.36 24.60
C LYS A 6 7.44 -33.02 23.38
N TRP A 7 6.34 -33.75 23.16
CA TRP A 7 5.43 -33.49 22.03
C TRP A 7 4.58 -32.25 22.25
N ILE A 8 4.15 -31.98 23.49
CA ILE A 8 3.39 -30.78 23.84
C ILE A 8 4.26 -29.54 23.68
N VAL A 9 5.54 -29.56 24.05
CA VAL A 9 6.48 -28.47 23.89
C VAL A 9 6.76 -28.20 22.40
N CYS A 10 6.93 -29.25 21.56
CA CYS A 10 7.08 -29.08 20.13
C CYS A 10 5.81 -28.53 19.45
N LEU A 11 4.63 -28.96 19.93
CA LEU A 11 3.35 -28.42 19.38
C LEU A 11 3.15 -26.95 19.76
N MET A 12 3.50 -26.56 21.01
CA MET A 12 3.45 -25.15 21.41
C MET A 12 4.49 -24.29 20.67
N MET A 13 5.71 -24.80 20.43
CA MET A 13 6.68 -24.06 19.59
C MET A 13 6.22 -23.94 18.13
N ALA A 14 5.59 -24.96 17.55
CA ALA A 14 5.02 -24.89 16.21
C ALA A 14 3.87 -23.87 16.14
N CYS A 15 2.98 -23.81 17.13
CA CYS A 15 1.92 -22.81 17.21
C CYS A 15 2.46 -21.38 17.36
N MET A 16 3.57 -21.18 18.08
CA MET A 16 4.19 -19.85 18.19
C MET A 16 4.88 -19.38 16.90
N MET A 17 5.32 -20.32 16.03
CA MET A 17 5.88 -19.96 14.73
C MET A 17 4.81 -19.60 13.69
N PHE A 18 3.56 -20.07 13.86
CA PHE A 18 2.46 -19.70 12.94
C PHE A 18 1.81 -18.34 13.26
N SER A 19 1.94 -17.85 14.50
CA SER A 19 1.42 -16.52 14.86
C SER A 19 2.29 -15.36 14.38
N SER A 20 3.55 -15.60 14.00
CA SER A 20 4.44 -14.55 13.48
C SER A 20 4.34 -14.35 11.95
N THR A 21 3.70 -15.27 11.22
CA THR A 21 3.59 -15.16 9.74
C THR A 21 2.47 -14.24 9.27
N ALA A 22 1.47 -13.95 10.11
CA ALA A 22 0.42 -12.99 9.77
C ALA A 22 0.94 -11.53 9.77
N TYR A 23 1.94 -11.22 10.60
CA TYR A 23 2.60 -9.91 10.60
C TYR A 23 3.56 -9.70 9.43
N ALA A 24 4.05 -10.78 8.81
CA ALA A 24 4.97 -10.69 7.68
C ALA A 24 4.30 -10.34 6.35
N LEU A 25 2.98 -10.43 6.26
CA LEU A 25 2.23 -10.10 5.03
C LEU A 25 2.00 -8.59 4.88
N PHE A 26 2.02 -7.81 5.97
CA PHE A 26 1.78 -6.37 5.99
C PHE A 26 2.93 -5.60 6.65
N GLY A 27 4.13 -5.96 6.35
CA GLY A 27 5.36 -5.20 6.56
C GLY A 27 5.53 -4.46 7.87
N GLY A 28 6.49 -4.28 8.49
CA GLY A 28 7.12 -3.30 9.35
C GLY A 28 6.38 -2.92 10.64
N HIS A 29 7.14 -2.77 11.70
CA HIS A 29 6.66 -2.16 12.94
C HIS A 29 6.19 -0.73 12.67
N VAL A 30 4.89 -0.48 12.86
CA VAL A 30 4.31 0.88 12.75
C VAL A 30 4.66 1.64 14.01
N GLU A 31 5.43 2.71 13.86
CA GLU A 31 5.71 3.61 14.96
C GLU A 31 4.46 4.46 15.26
N ASN A 32 3.97 4.39 16.50
CA ASN A 32 2.86 5.20 17.01
C ASN A 32 1.55 5.12 16.20
N PRO A 33 0.94 3.92 16.04
CA PRO A 33 -0.27 3.73 15.26
C PRO A 33 -1.46 4.57 15.76
N ASP A 34 -1.58 4.79 17.07
CA ASP A 34 -2.65 5.61 17.66
C ASP A 34 -2.57 7.08 17.20
N ALA A 35 -1.37 7.64 17.06
CA ALA A 35 -1.20 9.01 16.57
C ALA A 35 -1.55 9.12 15.09
N ILE A 36 -1.14 8.15 14.27
CA ILE A 36 -1.48 8.10 12.84
C ILE A 36 -2.99 7.97 12.65
N LEU A 37 -3.64 7.07 13.41
CA LEU A 37 -5.08 6.87 13.37
C LEU A 37 -5.84 8.13 13.79
N LYS A 38 -5.37 8.81 14.84
CA LYS A 38 -5.93 10.08 15.29
C LYS A 38 -5.82 11.15 14.22
N ASP A 39 -4.66 11.28 13.58
CA ASP A 39 -4.42 12.27 12.53
C ASP A 39 -5.28 11.99 11.30
N LEU A 40 -5.33 10.74 10.82
CA LEU A 40 -6.18 10.31 9.71
C LEU A 40 -7.67 10.66 9.92
N LYS A 41 -8.15 10.53 11.17
CA LYS A 41 -9.54 10.86 11.53
C LYS A 41 -9.79 12.37 11.71
N SER A 42 -8.78 13.11 12.19
CA SER A 42 -8.91 14.55 12.47
C SER A 42 -8.72 15.41 11.24
N HIS A 43 -7.93 14.93 10.28
CA HIS A 43 -7.53 15.65 9.07
C HIS A 43 -7.71 14.78 7.82
N PRO A 44 -8.91 14.23 7.55
CA PRO A 44 -9.14 13.35 6.40
C PRO A 44 -8.77 14.02 5.05
N GLU A 45 -8.85 15.35 4.97
CA GLU A 45 -8.46 16.14 3.80
C GLU A 45 -6.95 16.09 3.49
N ALA A 46 -6.11 15.76 4.48
CA ALA A 46 -4.67 15.60 4.30
C ALA A 46 -4.30 14.29 3.57
N TYR A 47 -5.27 13.41 3.38
CA TYR A 47 -5.06 12.07 2.83
C TYR A 47 -5.88 11.85 1.56
N ILE A 48 -5.39 10.96 0.68
CA ILE A 48 -6.14 10.43 -0.46
C ILE A 48 -6.36 8.95 -0.23
N ARG A 49 -7.62 8.52 -0.22
CA ARG A 49 -7.97 7.11 -0.25
C ARG A 49 -7.84 6.59 -1.68
N TYR A 50 -6.77 5.86 -1.96
CA TYR A 50 -6.49 5.33 -3.30
C TYR A 50 -6.95 3.88 -3.51
N GLY A 51 -7.51 3.24 -2.49
CA GLY A 51 -8.01 1.87 -2.60
C GLY A 51 -8.60 1.35 -1.30
N GLY A 52 -9.00 0.10 -1.34
CA GLY A 52 -9.50 -0.63 -0.18
C GLY A 52 -9.78 -2.08 -0.56
N MET A 53 -10.02 -2.92 0.45
CA MET A 53 -10.44 -4.31 0.31
C MET A 53 -11.80 -4.52 0.96
N SER A 54 -12.59 -5.46 0.46
CA SER A 54 -13.89 -5.87 1.05
C SER A 54 -13.75 -6.44 2.46
N THR A 55 -12.53 -6.80 2.85
CA THR A 55 -12.16 -7.27 4.20
C THR A 55 -12.01 -6.15 5.23
N GLY A 56 -12.30 -4.88 4.89
CA GLY A 56 -12.25 -3.75 5.80
C GLY A 56 -10.91 -3.01 5.84
N PHE A 57 -10.03 -3.21 4.85
CA PHE A 57 -8.85 -2.38 4.71
C PHE A 57 -9.08 -1.18 3.80
N SER A 58 -8.52 -0.05 4.20
CA SER A 58 -8.48 1.19 3.42
C SER A 58 -7.04 1.64 3.23
N PHE A 59 -6.70 2.08 2.02
CA PHE A 59 -5.35 2.47 1.62
C PHE A 59 -5.29 3.96 1.36
N TYR A 60 -4.36 4.64 2.04
CA TYR A 60 -4.21 6.09 1.99
C TYR A 60 -2.82 6.51 1.57
N ILE A 61 -2.74 7.65 0.88
CA ILE A 61 -1.52 8.43 0.68
C ILE A 61 -1.66 9.73 1.48
N GLU A 62 -0.63 10.07 2.26
CA GLU A 62 -0.51 11.39 2.88
C GLU A 62 -0.07 12.42 1.82
N LYS A 63 -0.89 13.45 1.56
CA LYS A 63 -0.63 14.44 0.50
C LYS A 63 0.67 15.20 0.70
N ALA A 64 0.98 15.54 1.95
CA ALA A 64 2.19 16.29 2.31
C ALA A 64 3.49 15.47 2.18
N SER A 65 3.39 14.14 2.00
CA SER A 65 4.54 13.24 1.93
C SER A 65 5.17 13.14 0.54
N VAL A 66 4.62 13.82 -0.46
CA VAL A 66 5.12 13.75 -1.84
C VAL A 66 6.55 14.27 -1.91
N ASP A 67 7.47 13.41 -2.33
CA ASP A 67 8.89 13.70 -2.50
C ASP A 67 9.33 13.38 -3.94
N VAL A 68 9.67 14.41 -4.71
CA VAL A 68 10.16 14.27 -6.09
C VAL A 68 11.65 14.00 -6.05
N GLN A 69 12.04 12.73 -6.07
CA GLN A 69 13.43 12.27 -5.95
C GLN A 69 14.24 12.38 -7.24
N LYS A 70 13.57 12.32 -8.39
CA LYS A 70 14.17 12.57 -9.71
C LYS A 70 13.22 13.41 -10.55
N TYR A 71 13.75 14.53 -11.07
CA TYR A 71 13.10 15.36 -12.07
C TYR A 71 14.04 15.50 -13.27
N ALA A 72 13.89 14.64 -14.26
CA ALA A 72 14.68 14.64 -15.49
C ALA A 72 13.79 14.25 -16.68
N PRO A 73 12.88 15.16 -17.12
CA PRO A 73 11.92 14.83 -18.18
C PRO A 73 12.60 14.15 -19.39
N PRO A 74 12.03 13.04 -19.90
CA PRO A 74 10.71 12.51 -19.57
C PRO A 74 10.64 11.57 -18.36
N GLU A 75 11.74 11.38 -17.63
CA GLU A 75 11.83 10.45 -16.51
C GLU A 75 11.65 11.14 -15.15
N TYR A 76 10.87 10.51 -14.27
CA TYR A 76 10.61 10.99 -12.92
C TYR A 76 10.69 9.86 -11.91
N VAL A 77 11.06 10.18 -10.65
CA VAL A 77 10.90 9.27 -9.51
C VAL A 77 10.22 10.05 -8.39
N ILE A 78 9.12 9.51 -7.89
CA ILE A 78 8.33 10.13 -6.83
C ILE A 78 8.16 9.11 -5.70
N ALA A 79 8.39 9.55 -4.47
CA ALA A 79 8.07 8.81 -3.26
C ALA A 79 6.87 9.42 -2.54
N VAL A 80 6.04 8.56 -1.92
CA VAL A 80 4.89 8.95 -1.11
C VAL A 80 4.75 8.04 0.09
N ARG A 81 4.24 8.56 1.20
CA ARG A 81 3.89 7.76 2.38
C ARG A 81 2.56 7.06 2.17
N LYS A 82 2.58 5.74 2.33
CA LYS A 82 1.41 4.86 2.30
C LYS A 82 1.00 4.49 3.72
N ILE A 83 -0.29 4.55 3.98
CA ILE A 83 -0.90 4.08 5.23
C ILE A 83 -1.97 3.04 4.90
N ILE A 84 -1.93 1.89 5.58
CA ILE A 84 -3.01 0.90 5.54
C ILE A 84 -3.74 0.93 6.87
N HIS A 85 -5.03 1.26 6.80
CA HIS A 85 -5.94 1.32 7.93
C HIS A 85 -6.96 0.18 7.84
N GLY A 86 -7.15 -0.55 8.93
CA GLY A 86 -8.23 -1.50 9.09
C GLY A 86 -9.37 -0.87 9.87
N ASP A 87 -10.56 -0.80 9.26
CA ASP A 87 -11.67 0.01 9.76
C ASP A 87 -12.71 -0.77 10.57
N ASN A 88 -12.58 -2.07 10.73
CA ASN A 88 -13.44 -2.80 11.64
C ASN A 88 -12.92 -4.20 11.99
N GLY A 89 -13.53 -4.79 12.99
CA GLY A 89 -13.17 -6.03 13.60
C GLY A 89 -13.37 -7.31 12.78
N MET A 90 -13.47 -7.25 11.47
CA MET A 90 -13.37 -8.45 10.65
C MET A 90 -11.95 -9.01 10.56
N ILE A 91 -10.94 -8.19 10.94
CA ILE A 91 -9.54 -8.46 10.66
C ILE A 91 -8.78 -8.95 11.87
N ASN A 92 -9.21 -8.62 13.07
CA ASN A 92 -8.59 -9.09 14.29
C ASN A 92 -9.62 -9.56 15.33
N GLU A 93 -9.17 -10.42 16.23
CA GLU A 93 -9.98 -10.99 17.31
C GLU A 93 -10.56 -9.93 18.27
N TYR A 94 -10.04 -8.71 18.24
CA TYR A 94 -10.37 -7.63 19.16
C TYR A 94 -11.35 -6.62 18.59
N HIS A 95 -11.82 -6.78 17.35
CA HIS A 95 -12.74 -5.84 16.69
C HIS A 95 -12.28 -4.38 16.82
N ARG A 96 -11.00 -4.11 16.63
CA ARG A 96 -10.39 -2.82 16.85
C ARG A 96 -9.88 -2.23 15.55
N GLU A 97 -10.16 -0.95 15.31
CA GLU A 97 -9.47 -0.17 14.28
C GLU A 97 -7.97 -0.10 14.58
N ASP A 98 -7.14 -0.26 13.54
CA ASP A 98 -5.69 -0.19 13.69
C ASP A 98 -5.00 0.27 12.41
N ILE A 99 -3.78 0.76 12.54
CA ILE A 99 -2.87 1.03 11.43
C ILE A 99 -1.98 -0.20 11.22
N TYR A 100 -2.13 -0.84 10.07
CA TYR A 100 -1.43 -2.08 9.73
C TYR A 100 -0.12 -1.86 8.99
N GLU A 101 -0.01 -0.75 8.28
CA GLU A 101 1.20 -0.40 7.55
C GLU A 101 1.38 1.11 7.49
N ASP A 102 2.61 1.54 7.67
CA ASP A 102 3.12 2.88 7.43
C ASP A 102 4.46 2.74 6.71
N SER A 103 4.47 3.05 5.43
CA SER A 103 5.64 2.78 4.59
C SER A 103 5.74 3.79 3.45
N ILE A 104 6.87 3.77 2.75
CA ILE A 104 7.11 4.61 1.59
C ILE A 104 6.91 3.76 0.31
N LEU A 105 6.07 4.25 -0.58
CA LEU A 105 5.98 3.78 -1.96
C LEU A 105 6.85 4.67 -2.84
N ARG A 106 7.59 4.05 -3.77
CA ARG A 106 8.38 4.77 -4.78
C ARG A 106 7.93 4.35 -6.16
N PHE A 107 7.70 5.32 -7.00
CA PHE A 107 7.26 5.13 -8.38
C PHE A 107 8.26 5.76 -9.33
N ALA A 108 8.59 5.05 -10.41
CA ALA A 108 9.33 5.58 -11.54
C ALA A 108 8.39 5.74 -12.75
N TYR A 109 8.53 6.82 -13.47
CA TYR A 109 7.68 7.18 -14.60
C TYR A 109 8.54 7.52 -15.82
N ASP A 110 8.13 7.03 -16.98
CA ASP A 110 8.55 7.54 -18.29
C ASP A 110 7.33 8.20 -18.96
N TYR A 111 7.32 9.53 -19.01
CA TYR A 111 6.19 10.31 -19.52
C TYR A 111 6.04 10.18 -21.04
N THR A 112 7.12 9.88 -21.78
CA THR A 112 7.05 9.70 -23.23
C THR A 112 6.35 8.41 -23.61
N THR A 113 6.69 7.31 -22.92
CA THR A 113 6.14 5.98 -23.19
C THR A 113 4.88 5.69 -22.37
N ARG A 114 4.54 6.56 -21.40
CA ARG A 114 3.46 6.35 -20.43
C ARG A 114 3.65 5.09 -19.60
N ASN A 115 4.90 4.71 -19.35
CA ASN A 115 5.22 3.57 -18.49
C ASN A 115 5.39 4.03 -17.05
N MET A 116 4.74 3.31 -16.15
CA MET A 116 4.84 3.48 -14.71
C MET A 116 5.35 2.20 -14.06
N PHE A 117 6.22 2.37 -13.07
CA PHE A 117 6.82 1.26 -12.32
C PHE A 117 6.71 1.55 -10.83
N VAL A 118 6.55 0.51 -10.02
CA VAL A 118 6.64 0.58 -8.56
C VAL A 118 7.90 -0.15 -8.08
N GLU A 119 8.58 0.43 -7.10
CA GLU A 119 9.71 -0.22 -6.43
C GLU A 119 9.20 -1.38 -5.58
N LYS A 120 9.84 -2.54 -5.72
CA LYS A 120 9.62 -3.74 -4.91
C LYS A 120 10.93 -4.37 -4.51
N LYS A 121 10.88 -5.26 -3.53
CA LYS A 121 11.98 -6.20 -3.24
C LYS A 121 11.65 -7.55 -3.87
N ASP A 122 12.64 -8.13 -4.55
CA ASP A 122 12.57 -9.50 -5.03
C ASP A 122 12.73 -10.52 -3.86
N GLU A 123 12.68 -11.81 -4.18
CA GLU A 123 12.84 -12.90 -3.20
C GLU A 123 14.20 -12.87 -2.48
N ASN A 124 15.20 -12.25 -3.07
CA ASN A 124 16.55 -12.09 -2.51
C ASN A 124 16.71 -10.77 -1.73
N GLY A 125 15.66 -9.94 -1.67
CA GLY A 125 15.68 -8.64 -1.03
C GLY A 125 16.28 -7.51 -1.87
N ASN A 126 16.59 -7.74 -3.16
CA ASN A 126 17.09 -6.71 -4.06
C ASN A 126 15.94 -5.79 -4.52
N ILE A 127 16.25 -4.51 -4.70
CA ILE A 127 15.30 -3.55 -5.25
C ILE A 127 15.12 -3.82 -6.75
N VAL A 128 13.87 -3.99 -7.16
CA VAL A 128 13.44 -4.15 -8.55
C VAL A 128 12.29 -3.21 -8.87
N TRP A 129 12.21 -2.78 -10.13
CA TRP A 129 11.11 -1.96 -10.63
C TRP A 129 10.09 -2.84 -11.35
N GLN A 130 8.89 -2.97 -10.77
CA GLN A 130 7.81 -3.72 -11.37
C GLN A 130 6.95 -2.79 -12.24
N TYR A 131 6.79 -3.14 -13.51
CA TYR A 131 5.88 -2.44 -14.43
C TYR A 131 4.42 -2.55 -13.98
N LEU A 132 3.72 -1.42 -14.02
CA LEU A 132 2.29 -1.32 -13.77
C LEU A 132 1.56 -1.16 -15.10
N ASP A 133 0.87 -2.22 -15.52
CA ASP A 133 0.17 -2.28 -16.80
C ASP A 133 -1.22 -1.63 -16.71
N PRO A 134 -1.44 -0.46 -17.33
CA PRO A 134 -2.72 0.23 -17.26
C PRO A 134 -3.86 -0.54 -17.96
N SER A 135 -3.56 -1.41 -18.92
CA SER A 135 -4.57 -2.23 -19.62
C SER A 135 -5.19 -3.29 -18.72
N LYS A 136 -4.55 -3.61 -17.60
CA LYS A 136 -5.00 -4.59 -16.60
C LYS A 136 -5.68 -3.96 -15.39
N ALA A 137 -5.99 -2.67 -15.43
CA ALA A 137 -6.58 -1.95 -14.30
C ALA A 137 -7.87 -2.61 -13.76
N ASP A 138 -8.65 -3.28 -14.62
CA ASP A 138 -9.89 -3.98 -14.27
C ASP A 138 -9.71 -5.51 -14.20
N ASP A 139 -8.49 -6.04 -14.30
CA ASP A 139 -8.20 -7.48 -14.27
C ASP A 139 -8.25 -8.01 -12.84
N TYR A 140 -8.93 -9.16 -12.65
CA TYR A 140 -9.13 -9.78 -11.34
C TYR A 140 -7.81 -10.25 -10.68
N GLU A 141 -6.90 -10.87 -11.46
CA GLU A 141 -5.60 -11.30 -10.94
C GLU A 141 -4.72 -10.10 -10.59
N TYR A 142 -4.81 -9.03 -11.39
CA TYR A 142 -4.11 -7.77 -11.13
C TYR A 142 -4.58 -7.14 -9.83
N TYR A 143 -5.88 -7.19 -9.55
CA TYR A 143 -6.47 -6.77 -8.28
C TYR A 143 -5.97 -7.63 -7.11
N HIS A 144 -6.00 -8.95 -7.24
CA HIS A 144 -5.57 -9.87 -6.16
C HIS A 144 -4.11 -9.74 -5.80
N ASN A 145 -3.24 -9.43 -6.78
CA ASN A 145 -1.82 -9.19 -6.57
C ASN A 145 -1.51 -7.78 -6.04
N GLY A 146 -2.53 -6.96 -5.74
CA GLY A 146 -2.37 -5.60 -5.22
C GLY A 146 -1.84 -4.60 -6.25
N LEU A 147 -1.69 -4.98 -7.52
CA LEU A 147 -1.12 -4.12 -8.56
C LEU A 147 -2.07 -3.01 -9.00
N GLN A 148 -3.39 -3.26 -8.92
CA GLN A 148 -4.40 -2.24 -9.19
C GLN A 148 -4.30 -1.09 -8.17
N GLN A 149 -4.10 -1.42 -6.89
CA GLN A 149 -3.91 -0.43 -5.83
C GLN A 149 -2.60 0.36 -6.06
N MET A 150 -1.52 -0.31 -6.49
CA MET A 150 -0.26 0.37 -6.81
C MET A 150 -0.41 1.30 -8.02
N LEU A 151 -1.16 0.89 -9.04
CA LEU A 151 -1.48 1.74 -10.19
C LEU A 151 -2.23 3.00 -9.75
N SER A 152 -3.26 2.85 -8.91
CA SER A 152 -4.01 3.98 -8.33
C SER A 152 -3.12 4.91 -7.51
N ALA A 153 -2.26 4.35 -6.67
CA ALA A 153 -1.33 5.12 -5.85
C ALA A 153 -0.34 5.91 -6.73
N GLY A 154 0.17 5.30 -7.80
CA GLY A 154 1.08 5.96 -8.73
C GLY A 154 0.41 7.11 -9.50
N GLU A 155 -0.84 6.95 -9.97
CA GLU A 155 -1.60 8.05 -10.58
C GLU A 155 -1.81 9.20 -9.60
N CYS A 156 -2.19 8.91 -8.34
CA CYS A 156 -2.35 9.91 -7.29
C CYS A 156 -1.02 10.62 -6.98
N ALA A 157 0.09 9.88 -6.86
CA ALA A 157 1.40 10.45 -6.56
C ALA A 157 1.86 11.43 -7.65
N PHE A 158 1.70 11.07 -8.92
CA PHE A 158 2.04 11.94 -10.05
C PHE A 158 1.17 13.20 -10.07
N TYR A 159 -0.14 13.05 -9.85
CA TYR A 159 -1.07 14.17 -9.79
C TYR A 159 -0.74 15.14 -8.65
N LEU A 160 -0.43 14.62 -7.46
CA LEU A 160 -0.03 15.43 -6.32
C LEU A 160 1.26 16.21 -6.58
N ALA A 161 2.22 15.61 -7.30
CA ALA A 161 3.50 16.26 -7.62
C ALA A 161 3.37 17.37 -8.67
N TYR A 162 2.50 17.19 -9.68
CA TYR A 162 2.49 18.03 -10.89
C TYR A 162 1.14 18.62 -11.23
N ASN A 163 0.07 18.30 -10.52
CA ASN A 163 -1.31 18.68 -10.81
C ASN A 163 -1.74 18.29 -12.25
N MET A 164 -1.24 17.15 -12.71
CA MET A 164 -1.50 16.60 -14.05
C MET A 164 -1.76 15.09 -13.95
N SER A 165 -2.65 14.57 -14.79
CA SER A 165 -2.78 13.11 -14.94
C SER A 165 -1.55 12.54 -15.65
N PHE A 166 -1.06 11.38 -15.16
CA PHE A 166 0.04 10.68 -15.82
C PHE A 166 -0.40 10.08 -17.16
N TYR A 167 -1.54 9.44 -17.21
CA TYR A 167 -2.19 9.00 -18.45
C TYR A 167 -3.09 10.09 -19.01
N ASP A 168 -3.42 10.01 -20.30
CA ASP A 168 -4.32 10.97 -20.97
C ASP A 168 -5.72 10.98 -20.37
N GLN A 169 -6.14 9.83 -19.82
CA GLN A 169 -7.35 9.69 -19.01
C GLN A 169 -7.00 8.87 -17.76
N PRO A 170 -7.61 9.17 -16.60
CA PRO A 170 -7.41 8.37 -15.39
C PRO A 170 -7.81 6.91 -15.62
N VAL A 171 -6.88 5.99 -15.36
CA VAL A 171 -7.08 4.56 -15.62
C VAL A 171 -7.72 3.88 -14.43
N SER A 172 -7.24 4.16 -13.21
CA SER A 172 -7.76 3.51 -12.01
C SER A 172 -9.07 4.12 -11.53
N TYR A 173 -9.96 3.26 -11.01
CA TYR A 173 -11.23 3.70 -10.44
C TYR A 173 -11.05 4.66 -9.27
N ALA A 174 -10.12 4.37 -8.37
CA ALA A 174 -9.90 5.18 -7.17
C ALA A 174 -9.40 6.58 -7.52
N PHE A 175 -8.51 6.73 -8.50
CA PHE A 175 -8.04 8.03 -8.95
C PHE A 175 -9.15 8.82 -9.67
N ARG A 176 -9.97 8.18 -10.51
CA ARG A 176 -11.16 8.82 -11.12
C ARG A 176 -12.11 9.36 -10.04
N LYS A 177 -12.38 8.54 -9.01
CA LYS A 177 -13.22 8.96 -7.89
C LYS A 177 -12.64 10.18 -7.17
N TYR A 178 -11.35 10.15 -6.86
CA TYR A 178 -10.67 11.27 -6.22
C TYR A 178 -10.78 12.58 -7.04
N LEU A 179 -10.56 12.53 -8.34
CA LEU A 179 -10.68 13.71 -9.20
C LEU A 179 -12.09 14.29 -9.26
N ASN A 180 -13.13 13.45 -9.12
CA ASN A 180 -14.53 13.89 -9.10
C ASN A 180 -14.96 14.51 -7.76
N GLU A 181 -14.15 14.32 -6.70
CA GLU A 181 -14.39 14.86 -5.37
C GLU A 181 -13.62 16.19 -5.11
N LEU A 182 -12.76 16.62 -6.04
CA LEU A 182 -12.07 17.92 -6.04
C LEU A 182 -12.95 19.04 -6.52
#